data_cff9dd1665af86861f959a5d70fb9ae3
#
_entry.id   cff9dd1665af86861f959a5d70fb9ae3
#
_cell.length_a   1.000
_cell.length_b   1.000
_cell.length_c   1.000
_cell.angle_alpha   90.00
_cell.angle_beta   90.00
_cell.angle_gamma   90.00
#
_symmetry.space_group_name_H-M   'P 1'
#
loop_
_entity.id
_entity.type
_entity.pdbx_description
1 polymer ?
#
loop_
_entity_poly.entity_id
_entity_poly.type
_entity_poly.pdbx_seq_one_letter_code
_entity_poly.pdbx_strand_id
1 'polypeptide(L)'
;MKKAYFSKRIYKTDLPYEMVEALTQTIETCNRAKRFAFQTIVREKRWNRKMHADSLHLVLKRNYQLNDYYANSATQEAKALFTGLMELQKIYEKQTQEKVKKLKKKLKQERTKLANLRKIKQSCVKGKLTFLKNTRFVKHNNLISLSRKKDTLIWLNESLFEHQYLDAQIKRIQAKIGLLTHRQLRLTHRQLRLTQKLASYKTHIPSAVFGSKKLFRFRFIIDEFVRNHDKWKILFSRARNKQLILSGRKDAKYGNFGFQYVPETQELWMTTSSGKTLKFPAVTFPYGQEIIKEVITTQLQCKNKKKHGKPIAWSVEDHGEYYIVKCLVDVPENSHTNYSTSDGAIGVDCNLEHFAWANVTKDGNYKGSGAPRFSILGKSTGQITKIIEAEAVRLVDLAERYNKPIVIEKLDTTQSKTGDRYGNK
;
A
#
# COMPACT_ATOMS: atom_id res chain seq x y z
N MET A 1 17.24 2.95 7.46
CA MET A 1 15.96 3.04 6.72
C MET A 1 16.06 4.10 5.62
N LYS A 2 15.57 3.81 4.38
CA LYS A 2 15.55 4.83 3.31
C LYS A 2 14.37 5.77 3.49
N LYS A 3 14.65 7.07 3.59
CA LYS A 3 13.62 8.13 3.67
C LYS A 3 13.72 9.06 2.46
N ALA A 4 12.57 9.56 2.01
CA ALA A 4 12.46 10.50 0.91
C ALA A 4 11.99 11.86 1.44
N TYR A 5 12.74 12.90 1.13
CA TYR A 5 12.43 14.28 1.47
C TYR A 5 12.05 15.05 0.22
N PHE A 6 11.04 15.88 0.31
CA PHE A 6 10.44 16.59 -0.82
C PHE A 6 10.77 18.07 -0.74
N SER A 7 11.19 18.67 -1.87
CA SER A 7 11.40 20.09 -1.97
C SER A 7 10.08 20.87 -1.93
N LYS A 8 10.17 22.19 -1.69
CA LYS A 8 9.09 23.12 -2.08
C LYS A 8 8.86 23.03 -3.59
N ARG A 9 7.73 23.56 -4.05
CA ARG A 9 7.41 23.66 -5.48
C ARG A 9 8.40 24.59 -6.16
N ILE A 10 8.93 24.17 -7.30
CA ILE A 10 9.80 24.97 -8.16
C ILE A 10 8.97 25.27 -9.40
N TYR A 11 8.46 26.48 -9.52
CA TYR A 11 7.59 26.85 -10.64
C TYR A 11 8.41 26.97 -11.92
N LYS A 12 7.84 26.51 -13.03
CA LYS A 12 8.49 26.57 -14.34
C LYS A 12 8.66 28.01 -14.85
N THR A 13 7.78 28.90 -14.41
CA THR A 13 7.85 30.34 -14.69
C THR A 13 9.08 31.01 -14.10
N ASP A 14 9.61 30.46 -13.01
CA ASP A 14 10.78 30.98 -12.31
C ASP A 14 12.10 30.46 -12.88
N LEU A 15 12.01 29.60 -13.91
CA LEU A 15 13.17 28.96 -14.55
C LEU A 15 13.35 29.45 -16.00
N PRO A 16 14.58 29.54 -16.51
CA PRO A 16 14.82 29.84 -17.93
C PRO A 16 14.12 28.80 -18.82
N TYR A 17 13.52 29.22 -19.92
CA TYR A 17 12.82 28.35 -20.86
C TYR A 17 13.68 27.18 -21.35
N GLU A 18 14.91 27.46 -21.73
CA GLU A 18 15.88 26.45 -22.18
C GLU A 18 16.15 25.36 -21.11
N MET A 19 16.11 25.76 -19.84
CA MET A 19 16.29 24.83 -18.73
C MET A 19 15.07 23.89 -18.60
N VAL A 20 13.86 24.44 -18.70
CA VAL A 20 12.60 23.68 -18.67
C VAL A 20 12.54 22.70 -19.84
N GLU A 21 12.95 23.14 -21.03
CA GLU A 21 13.00 22.30 -22.24
C GLU A 21 14.02 21.16 -22.09
N ALA A 22 15.27 21.47 -21.71
CA ALA A 22 16.31 20.46 -21.51
C ALA A 22 15.95 19.43 -20.45
N LEU A 23 15.30 19.85 -19.35
CA LEU A 23 14.82 18.95 -18.32
C LEU A 23 13.68 18.06 -18.84
N THR A 24 12.73 18.62 -19.56
CA THR A 24 11.61 17.87 -20.16
C THR A 24 12.12 16.80 -21.11
N GLN A 25 13.03 17.16 -22.02
CA GLN A 25 13.68 16.22 -22.95
C GLN A 25 14.43 15.11 -22.21
N THR A 26 15.16 15.45 -21.14
CA THR A 26 15.88 14.47 -20.31
C THR A 26 14.91 13.50 -19.64
N ILE A 27 13.83 13.99 -19.03
CA ILE A 27 12.80 13.16 -18.39
C ILE A 27 12.15 12.22 -19.42
N GLU A 28 11.78 12.71 -20.58
CA GLU A 28 11.15 11.92 -21.65
C GLU A 28 12.09 10.84 -22.18
N THR A 29 13.33 11.21 -22.51
CA THR A 29 14.33 10.27 -23.04
C THR A 29 14.62 9.14 -22.05
N CYS A 30 14.82 9.47 -20.78
CA CYS A 30 15.05 8.46 -19.73
C CYS A 30 13.85 7.53 -19.53
N ASN A 31 12.63 8.06 -19.58
CA ASN A 31 11.44 7.24 -19.47
C ASN A 31 11.21 6.37 -20.71
N ARG A 32 11.56 6.83 -21.91
CA ARG A 32 11.56 6.01 -23.13
C ARG A 32 12.58 4.87 -23.02
N ALA A 33 13.79 5.17 -22.58
CA ALA A 33 14.85 4.18 -22.34
C ALA A 33 14.43 3.14 -21.28
N LYS A 34 13.87 3.57 -20.17
CA LYS A 34 13.33 2.69 -19.12
C LYS A 34 12.25 1.75 -19.65
N ARG A 35 11.32 2.24 -20.46
CA ARG A 35 10.27 1.40 -21.07
C ARG A 35 10.85 0.38 -22.03
N PHE A 36 11.80 0.77 -22.86
CA PHE A 36 12.53 -0.13 -23.75
C PHE A 36 13.26 -1.21 -22.95
N ALA A 37 14.01 -0.81 -21.91
CA ALA A 37 14.71 -1.75 -21.03
C ALA A 37 13.77 -2.75 -20.37
N PHE A 38 12.62 -2.29 -19.87
CA PHE A 38 11.60 -3.17 -19.30
C PHE A 38 11.07 -4.18 -20.32
N GLN A 39 10.73 -3.73 -21.53
CA GLN A 39 10.26 -4.61 -22.59
C GLN A 39 11.30 -5.63 -23.01
N THR A 40 12.58 -5.24 -23.08
CA THR A 40 13.68 -6.14 -23.38
C THR A 40 13.84 -7.20 -22.31
N ILE A 41 13.86 -6.82 -21.01
CA ILE A 41 13.95 -7.77 -19.89
C ILE A 41 12.79 -8.77 -19.93
N VAL A 42 11.58 -8.28 -20.20
CA VAL A 42 10.40 -9.12 -20.32
C VAL A 42 10.51 -10.11 -21.47
N ARG A 43 10.99 -9.67 -22.66
CA ARG A 43 11.18 -10.53 -23.83
C ARG A 43 12.28 -11.57 -23.58
N GLU A 44 13.42 -11.16 -23.01
CA GLU A 44 14.50 -12.08 -22.66
C GLU A 44 14.04 -13.19 -21.70
N LYS A 45 13.25 -12.82 -20.70
CA LYS A 45 12.64 -13.78 -19.78
C LYS A 45 11.61 -14.68 -20.45
N ARG A 46 10.83 -14.15 -21.38
CA ARG A 46 9.82 -14.93 -22.14
C ARG A 46 10.47 -15.99 -23.03
N TRP A 47 11.48 -15.58 -23.79
CA TRP A 47 12.13 -16.47 -24.76
C TRP A 47 13.35 -17.20 -24.23
N ASN A 48 13.73 -16.95 -22.99
CA ASN A 48 14.90 -17.50 -22.30
C ASN A 48 16.19 -17.31 -23.14
N ARG A 49 16.31 -16.16 -23.80
CA ARG A 49 17.50 -15.81 -24.60
C ARG A 49 17.76 -14.30 -24.49
N LYS A 50 19.03 -13.93 -24.65
CA LYS A 50 19.42 -12.53 -24.78
C LYS A 50 18.87 -11.95 -26.09
N MET A 51 18.36 -10.71 -26.04
CA MET A 51 17.86 -9.99 -27.20
C MET A 51 18.95 -9.22 -27.93
N HIS A 52 20.03 -8.88 -27.21
CA HIS A 52 21.15 -8.12 -27.73
C HIS A 52 22.46 -8.81 -27.34
N ALA A 53 23.49 -8.68 -28.17
CA ALA A 53 24.83 -9.15 -27.88
C ALA A 53 25.46 -8.33 -26.75
N ASP A 54 25.30 -7.01 -26.83
CA ASP A 54 25.77 -6.07 -25.82
C ASP A 54 24.90 -6.11 -24.55
N SER A 55 25.46 -5.64 -23.45
CA SER A 55 24.73 -5.43 -22.22
C SER A 55 23.67 -4.34 -22.40
N LEU A 56 22.53 -4.49 -21.70
CA LEU A 56 21.37 -3.62 -21.90
C LEU A 56 21.66 -2.13 -21.71
N HIS A 57 22.56 -1.75 -20.79
CA HIS A 57 22.92 -0.35 -20.58
C HIS A 57 23.69 0.23 -21.78
N LEU A 58 24.57 -0.55 -22.46
CA LEU A 58 25.24 -0.13 -23.66
C LEU A 58 24.27 0.07 -24.83
N VAL A 59 23.28 -0.82 -24.95
CA VAL A 59 22.20 -0.68 -25.93
C VAL A 59 21.41 0.61 -25.70
N LEU A 60 21.07 0.92 -24.42
CA LEU A 60 20.38 2.16 -24.09
C LEU A 60 21.22 3.39 -24.37
N LYS A 61 22.50 3.36 -24.03
CA LYS A 61 23.44 4.45 -24.30
C LYS A 61 23.46 4.80 -25.80
N ARG A 62 23.56 3.79 -26.65
CA ARG A 62 23.62 3.95 -28.12
C ARG A 62 22.28 4.44 -28.69
N ASN A 63 21.17 3.79 -28.30
CA ASN A 63 19.86 4.05 -28.92
C ASN A 63 19.21 5.36 -28.46
N TYR A 64 19.54 5.83 -27.26
CA TYR A 64 18.95 7.04 -26.66
C TYR A 64 19.98 8.14 -26.38
N GLN A 65 21.23 7.96 -26.84
CA GLN A 65 22.32 8.91 -26.61
C GLN A 65 22.49 9.33 -25.14
N LEU A 66 22.31 8.36 -24.25
CA LEU A 66 22.44 8.55 -22.80
C LEU A 66 23.90 8.40 -22.39
N ASN A 67 24.32 9.15 -21.37
CA ASN A 67 25.59 8.83 -20.70
C ASN A 67 25.43 7.52 -19.88
N ASP A 68 26.56 6.94 -19.45
CA ASP A 68 26.58 5.65 -18.74
C ASP A 68 25.72 5.65 -17.48
N TYR A 69 25.68 6.77 -16.77
CA TYR A 69 24.96 6.87 -15.51
C TYR A 69 23.46 6.82 -15.69
N TYR A 70 22.93 7.56 -16.68
CA TYR A 70 21.50 7.54 -17.02
C TYR A 70 21.08 6.20 -17.63
N ALA A 71 21.90 5.63 -18.51
CA ALA A 71 21.61 4.33 -19.11
C ALA A 71 21.57 3.21 -18.05
N ASN A 72 22.50 3.24 -17.10
CA ASN A 72 22.53 2.29 -16.00
C ASN A 72 21.34 2.49 -15.05
N SER A 73 21.01 3.74 -14.71
CA SER A 73 19.84 4.05 -13.87
C SER A 73 18.54 3.55 -14.50
N ALA A 74 18.31 3.81 -15.78
CA ALA A 74 17.14 3.32 -16.51
C ALA A 74 17.06 1.78 -16.54
N THR A 75 18.21 1.12 -16.69
CA THR A 75 18.30 -0.36 -16.64
C THR A 75 17.94 -0.89 -15.23
N GLN A 76 18.48 -0.28 -14.18
CA GLN A 76 18.20 -0.68 -12.80
C GLN A 76 16.73 -0.46 -12.42
N GLU A 77 16.14 0.67 -12.79
CA GLU A 77 14.73 0.94 -12.58
C GLU A 77 13.84 -0.10 -13.30
N ALA A 78 14.18 -0.46 -14.54
CA ALA A 78 13.45 -1.45 -15.30
C ALA A 78 13.52 -2.85 -14.64
N LYS A 79 14.69 -3.24 -14.16
CA LYS A 79 14.91 -4.49 -13.41
C LYS A 79 14.12 -4.49 -12.10
N ALA A 80 14.18 -3.41 -11.33
CA ALA A 80 13.46 -3.27 -10.07
C ALA A 80 11.95 -3.36 -10.28
N LEU A 81 11.42 -2.69 -11.32
CA LEU A 81 10.00 -2.77 -11.67
C LEU A 81 9.59 -4.20 -12.03
N PHE A 82 10.38 -4.90 -12.86
CA PHE A 82 10.12 -6.28 -13.23
C PHE A 82 10.07 -7.19 -12.00
N THR A 83 11.10 -7.12 -11.15
CA THR A 83 11.19 -7.92 -9.92
C THR A 83 10.02 -7.62 -8.97
N GLY A 84 9.71 -6.33 -8.76
CA GLY A 84 8.59 -5.92 -7.92
C GLY A 84 7.24 -6.44 -8.41
N LEU A 85 7.00 -6.46 -9.73
CA LEU A 85 5.78 -7.03 -10.30
C LEU A 85 5.69 -8.55 -10.05
N MET A 86 6.80 -9.26 -10.13
CA MET A 86 6.85 -10.70 -9.86
C MET A 86 6.58 -11.01 -8.39
N GLU A 87 7.18 -10.26 -7.47
CA GLU A 87 6.95 -10.42 -6.04
C GLU A 87 5.49 -10.09 -5.65
N LEU A 88 4.91 -9.05 -6.21
CA LEU A 88 3.50 -8.73 -6.00
C LEU A 88 2.57 -9.87 -6.44
N GLN A 89 2.88 -10.57 -7.54
CA GLN A 89 2.08 -11.72 -7.96
C GLN A 89 2.10 -12.84 -6.91
N LYS A 90 3.29 -13.16 -6.35
CA LYS A 90 3.42 -14.16 -5.27
C LYS A 90 2.63 -13.76 -4.02
N ILE A 91 2.71 -12.49 -3.62
CA ILE A 91 1.96 -11.97 -2.47
C ILE A 91 0.45 -12.12 -2.69
N TYR A 92 -0.06 -11.74 -3.87
CA TYR A 92 -1.48 -11.86 -4.20
C TYR A 92 -1.96 -13.32 -4.23
N GLU A 93 -1.12 -14.24 -4.69
CA GLU A 93 -1.43 -15.67 -4.64
C GLU A 93 -1.57 -16.13 -3.20
N LYS A 94 -0.56 -15.89 -2.35
CA LYS A 94 -0.59 -16.26 -0.92
C LYS A 94 -1.82 -15.71 -0.21
N GLN A 95 -2.10 -14.41 -0.37
CA GLN A 95 -3.30 -13.79 0.22
C GLN A 95 -4.60 -14.43 -0.28
N THR A 96 -4.65 -14.83 -1.56
CA THR A 96 -5.83 -15.48 -2.13
C THR A 96 -6.00 -16.89 -1.57
N GLN A 97 -4.91 -17.65 -1.42
CA GLN A 97 -4.92 -18.96 -0.77
C GLN A 97 -5.45 -18.91 0.66
N GLU A 98 -4.97 -17.94 1.46
CA GLU A 98 -5.42 -17.75 2.84
C GLU A 98 -6.93 -17.43 2.91
N LYS A 99 -7.42 -16.55 2.01
CA LYS A 99 -8.85 -16.24 1.91
C LYS A 99 -9.67 -17.47 1.55
N VAL A 100 -9.20 -18.32 0.64
CA VAL A 100 -9.86 -19.58 0.28
C VAL A 100 -9.90 -20.53 1.48
N LYS A 101 -8.79 -20.71 2.22
CA LYS A 101 -8.75 -21.55 3.43
C LYS A 101 -9.75 -21.08 4.48
N LYS A 102 -9.81 -19.77 4.77
CA LYS A 102 -10.78 -19.18 5.72
C LYS A 102 -12.23 -19.42 5.29
N LEU A 103 -12.54 -19.29 4.00
CA LEU A 103 -13.89 -19.54 3.48
C LEU A 103 -14.26 -21.03 3.53
N LYS A 104 -13.36 -21.95 3.21
CA LYS A 104 -13.60 -23.40 3.35
C LYS A 104 -13.96 -23.76 4.79
N LYS A 105 -13.19 -23.23 5.77
CA LYS A 105 -13.49 -23.44 7.21
C LYS A 105 -14.89 -22.92 7.58
N LYS A 106 -15.24 -21.70 7.13
CA LYS A 106 -16.55 -21.10 7.39
C LYS A 106 -17.68 -21.89 6.75
N LEU A 107 -17.53 -22.35 5.52
CA LEU A 107 -18.49 -23.21 4.84
C LEU A 107 -18.73 -24.52 5.58
N LYS A 108 -17.65 -25.19 6.04
CA LYS A 108 -17.77 -26.42 6.85
C LYS A 108 -18.60 -26.17 8.11
N GLN A 109 -18.37 -25.07 8.83
CA GLN A 109 -19.13 -24.70 10.03
C GLN A 109 -20.63 -24.47 9.72
N GLU A 110 -20.94 -23.74 8.66
CA GLU A 110 -22.35 -23.48 8.30
C GLU A 110 -23.06 -24.76 7.81
N ARG A 111 -22.40 -25.63 7.07
CA ARG A 111 -22.92 -26.95 6.67
C ARG A 111 -23.21 -27.84 7.89
N THR A 112 -22.31 -27.88 8.88
CA THR A 112 -22.55 -28.61 10.14
C THR A 112 -23.76 -28.06 10.89
N LYS A 113 -23.89 -26.73 11.00
CA LYS A 113 -25.06 -26.11 11.62
C LYS A 113 -26.37 -26.49 10.90
N LEU A 114 -26.36 -26.45 9.56
CA LEU A 114 -27.53 -26.84 8.77
C LEU A 114 -27.88 -28.29 8.98
N ALA A 115 -26.90 -29.19 8.98
CA ALA A 115 -27.16 -30.61 9.24
C ALA A 115 -27.76 -30.85 10.64
N ASN A 116 -27.25 -30.14 11.65
CA ASN A 116 -27.77 -30.22 13.02
C ASN A 116 -29.24 -29.74 13.11
N LEU A 117 -29.56 -28.60 12.49
CA LEU A 117 -30.93 -28.09 12.49
C LEU A 117 -31.91 -29.02 11.73
N ARG A 118 -31.47 -29.62 10.62
CA ARG A 118 -32.27 -30.61 9.90
C ARG A 118 -32.53 -31.86 10.72
N LYS A 119 -31.52 -32.36 11.48
CA LYS A 119 -31.72 -33.49 12.40
C LYS A 119 -32.78 -33.17 13.49
N ILE A 120 -32.68 -31.97 14.08
CA ILE A 120 -33.67 -31.52 15.07
C ILE A 120 -35.04 -31.43 14.43
N LYS A 121 -35.21 -30.86 13.23
CA LYS A 121 -36.51 -30.80 12.53
C LYS A 121 -37.05 -32.20 12.24
N GLN A 122 -36.23 -33.16 11.79
CA GLN A 122 -36.67 -34.54 11.59
C GLN A 122 -37.13 -35.20 12.88
N SER A 123 -36.55 -34.86 14.03
CA SER A 123 -37.02 -35.35 15.34
C SER A 123 -38.36 -34.78 15.74
N CYS A 124 -38.66 -33.51 15.39
CA CYS A 124 -39.99 -32.91 15.56
C CYS A 124 -41.05 -33.67 14.76
N VAL A 125 -40.79 -33.89 13.45
CA VAL A 125 -41.73 -34.61 12.56
C VAL A 125 -42.00 -36.04 13.04
N LYS A 126 -41.05 -36.68 13.70
CA LYS A 126 -41.22 -38.03 14.27
C LYS A 126 -41.93 -38.05 15.65
N GLY A 127 -42.38 -36.91 16.15
CA GLY A 127 -43.03 -36.80 17.46
C GLY A 127 -42.11 -37.05 18.67
N LYS A 128 -40.82 -37.23 18.47
CA LYS A 128 -39.81 -37.43 19.51
C LYS A 128 -38.71 -36.36 19.41
N LEU A 129 -39.04 -35.14 19.84
CA LEU A 129 -38.11 -34.02 19.79
C LEU A 129 -36.84 -34.32 20.59
N THR A 130 -35.72 -34.37 19.90
CA THR A 130 -34.38 -34.58 20.51
C THR A 130 -33.42 -33.47 20.12
N PHE A 131 -32.70 -32.94 21.12
CA PHE A 131 -31.67 -31.95 20.91
C PHE A 131 -30.29 -32.61 20.90
N LEU A 132 -29.45 -32.13 20.00
CA LEU A 132 -28.05 -32.56 19.96
C LEU A 132 -27.29 -31.96 21.14
N LYS A 133 -26.28 -32.67 21.65
CA LYS A 133 -25.36 -32.16 22.67
C LYS A 133 -24.79 -30.80 22.22
N ASN A 134 -24.68 -29.83 23.14
CA ASN A 134 -24.22 -28.46 22.90
C ASN A 134 -25.16 -27.56 22.07
N THR A 135 -26.46 -27.87 21.99
CA THR A 135 -27.44 -26.92 21.47
C THR A 135 -27.93 -25.99 22.58
N ARG A 136 -28.41 -24.80 22.17
CA ARG A 136 -28.96 -23.80 23.10
C ARG A 136 -30.46 -23.96 23.32
N PHE A 137 -30.96 -25.17 23.14
CA PHE A 137 -32.40 -25.50 23.29
C PHE A 137 -32.59 -26.40 24.48
N VAL A 138 -33.54 -26.07 25.32
CA VAL A 138 -33.94 -26.90 26.45
C VAL A 138 -35.47 -27.09 26.37
N LYS A 139 -35.92 -28.33 26.50
CA LYS A 139 -37.34 -28.67 26.55
C LYS A 139 -37.81 -28.70 27.99
N HIS A 140 -38.90 -27.98 28.30
CA HIS A 140 -39.58 -27.95 29.56
C HIS A 140 -41.06 -28.26 29.29
N ASN A 141 -41.51 -29.46 29.56
CA ASN A 141 -42.83 -29.94 29.21
C ASN A 141 -43.15 -29.70 27.72
N ASN A 142 -44.18 -28.88 27.41
CA ASN A 142 -44.60 -28.53 26.05
C ASN A 142 -43.94 -27.27 25.51
N LEU A 143 -42.99 -26.68 26.25
CA LEU A 143 -42.30 -25.44 25.86
C LEU A 143 -40.81 -25.69 25.63
N ILE A 144 -40.28 -24.98 24.66
CA ILE A 144 -38.84 -25.02 24.30
C ILE A 144 -38.27 -23.64 24.63
N SER A 145 -37.25 -23.61 25.48
CA SER A 145 -36.50 -22.39 25.75
C SER A 145 -35.32 -22.24 24.82
N LEU A 146 -35.16 -21.04 24.31
CA LEU A 146 -34.03 -20.62 23.49
C LEU A 146 -33.26 -19.49 24.19
N SER A 147 -32.06 -19.76 24.61
CA SER A 147 -31.16 -18.70 25.15
C SER A 147 -30.61 -17.82 24.01
N ARG A 148 -30.88 -16.52 24.05
CA ARG A 148 -30.24 -15.49 23.22
C ARG A 148 -29.06 -14.84 23.94
N LYS A 149 -28.14 -14.24 23.20
CA LYS A 149 -27.14 -13.34 23.77
C LYS A 149 -27.83 -12.24 24.58
N LYS A 150 -27.44 -11.99 25.82
CA LYS A 150 -28.00 -11.04 26.80
C LYS A 150 -29.22 -11.58 27.57
N ASP A 151 -29.11 -12.77 28.14
CA ASP A 151 -30.01 -13.33 29.16
C ASP A 151 -31.51 -13.30 28.85
N THR A 152 -31.89 -13.09 27.60
CA THR A 152 -33.27 -13.23 27.17
C THR A 152 -33.60 -14.68 26.80
N LEU A 153 -34.44 -15.31 27.57
CA LEU A 153 -35.04 -16.60 27.25
C LEU A 153 -36.32 -16.35 26.42
N ILE A 154 -36.40 -17.01 25.27
CA ILE A 154 -37.65 -17.05 24.48
C ILE A 154 -38.24 -18.43 24.66
N TRP A 155 -39.54 -18.49 24.98
CA TRP A 155 -40.31 -19.71 25.12
C TRP A 155 -41.16 -19.91 23.89
N LEU A 156 -41.14 -21.10 23.27
CA LEU A 156 -41.88 -21.46 22.08
C LEU A 156 -42.54 -22.81 22.32
N ASN A 157 -43.78 -23.00 21.86
CA ASN A 157 -44.34 -24.33 21.74
C ASN A 157 -43.69 -25.09 20.57
N GLU A 158 -43.89 -26.42 20.48
CA GLU A 158 -43.23 -27.25 19.46
C GLU A 158 -43.57 -26.79 18.03
N SER A 159 -44.82 -26.41 17.75
CA SER A 159 -45.24 -25.95 16.42
C SER A 159 -44.58 -24.61 16.02
N LEU A 160 -44.59 -23.65 16.92
CA LEU A 160 -43.91 -22.36 16.67
C LEU A 160 -42.40 -22.53 16.56
N PHE A 161 -41.81 -23.43 17.34
CA PHE A 161 -40.41 -23.75 17.25
C PHE A 161 -40.05 -24.36 15.89
N GLU A 162 -40.83 -25.30 15.38
CA GLU A 162 -40.62 -25.91 14.08
C GLU A 162 -40.80 -24.91 12.94
N HIS A 163 -41.99 -24.31 12.83
CA HIS A 163 -42.34 -23.52 11.64
C HIS A 163 -41.75 -22.11 11.63
N GLN A 164 -41.75 -21.42 12.76
CA GLN A 164 -41.27 -20.05 12.80
C GLN A 164 -39.78 -19.96 13.07
N TYR A 165 -39.20 -20.85 13.89
CA TYR A 165 -37.79 -20.78 14.23
C TYR A 165 -36.92 -21.69 13.34
N LEU A 166 -37.14 -23.01 13.33
CA LEU A 166 -36.28 -23.95 12.60
C LEU A 166 -36.32 -23.69 11.11
N ASP A 167 -37.49 -23.53 10.50
CA ASP A 167 -37.61 -23.31 9.06
C ASP A 167 -36.98 -21.98 8.64
N ALA A 168 -37.19 -20.93 9.40
CA ALA A 168 -36.53 -19.65 9.13
C ALA A 168 -35.01 -19.72 9.24
N GLN A 169 -34.48 -20.42 10.25
CA GLN A 169 -33.05 -20.60 10.40
C GLN A 169 -32.44 -21.49 9.30
N ILE A 170 -33.12 -22.57 8.93
CA ILE A 170 -32.69 -23.45 7.84
C ILE A 170 -32.61 -22.67 6.53
N LYS A 171 -33.67 -21.94 6.14
CA LYS A 171 -33.68 -21.07 4.94
C LYS A 171 -32.54 -20.05 4.96
N ARG A 172 -32.35 -19.37 6.09
CA ARG A 172 -31.29 -18.38 6.28
C ARG A 172 -29.89 -18.98 6.09
N ILE A 173 -29.62 -20.14 6.67
CA ILE A 173 -28.31 -20.79 6.56
C ILE A 173 -28.09 -21.35 5.16
N GLN A 174 -29.12 -21.86 4.49
CA GLN A 174 -29.03 -22.29 3.10
C GLN A 174 -28.64 -21.14 2.17
N ALA A 175 -29.31 -19.99 2.29
CA ALA A 175 -28.96 -18.79 1.52
C ALA A 175 -27.51 -18.34 1.80
N LYS A 176 -27.09 -18.35 3.06
CA LYS A 176 -25.72 -18.01 3.45
C LYS A 176 -24.68 -18.99 2.86
N ILE A 177 -24.98 -20.29 2.85
CA ILE A 177 -24.11 -21.32 2.21
C ILE A 177 -23.99 -21.03 0.71
N GLY A 178 -25.08 -20.71 0.03
CA GLY A 178 -25.06 -20.35 -1.40
C GLY A 178 -24.10 -19.18 -1.68
N LEU A 179 -24.24 -18.08 -0.94
CA LEU A 179 -23.36 -16.91 -1.08
C LEU A 179 -21.88 -17.24 -0.80
N LEU A 180 -21.61 -18.01 0.25
CA LEU A 180 -20.24 -18.40 0.61
C LEU A 180 -19.62 -19.35 -0.44
N THR A 181 -20.40 -20.27 -1.00
CA THR A 181 -19.97 -21.19 -2.07
C THR A 181 -19.61 -20.40 -3.32
N HIS A 182 -20.45 -19.46 -3.75
CA HIS A 182 -20.18 -18.61 -4.89
C HIS A 182 -18.91 -17.74 -4.69
N ARG A 183 -18.75 -17.18 -3.48
CA ARG A 183 -17.53 -16.43 -3.14
C ARG A 183 -16.28 -17.31 -3.14
N GLN A 184 -16.38 -18.53 -2.62
CA GLN A 184 -15.28 -19.50 -2.64
C GLN A 184 -14.89 -19.84 -4.09
N LEU A 185 -15.85 -20.12 -4.95
CA LEU A 185 -15.62 -20.45 -6.35
C LEU A 185 -14.84 -19.33 -7.06
N ARG A 186 -15.30 -18.08 -6.95
CA ARG A 186 -14.58 -16.93 -7.52
C ARG A 186 -13.14 -16.79 -7.03
N LEU A 187 -12.89 -17.01 -5.75
CA LEU A 187 -11.54 -16.92 -5.20
C LEU A 187 -10.67 -18.11 -5.61
N THR A 188 -11.22 -19.29 -5.75
CA THR A 188 -10.51 -20.48 -6.25
C THR A 188 -10.11 -20.26 -7.72
N HIS A 189 -10.99 -19.73 -8.57
CA HIS A 189 -10.64 -19.37 -9.94
C HIS A 189 -9.54 -18.29 -9.99
N ARG A 190 -9.61 -17.29 -9.12
CA ARG A 190 -8.55 -16.28 -9.02
C ARG A 190 -7.21 -16.90 -8.60
N GLN A 191 -7.23 -17.79 -7.63
CA GLN A 191 -6.03 -18.52 -7.19
C GLN A 191 -5.45 -19.33 -8.35
N LEU A 192 -6.28 -20.11 -9.06
CA LEU A 192 -5.84 -20.90 -10.20
C LEU A 192 -5.16 -20.05 -11.27
N ARG A 193 -5.76 -18.90 -11.64
CA ARG A 193 -5.16 -17.95 -12.59
C ARG A 193 -3.82 -17.42 -12.10
N LEU A 194 -3.68 -17.10 -10.82
CA LEU A 194 -2.42 -16.61 -10.24
C LEU A 194 -1.36 -17.71 -10.25
N THR A 195 -1.71 -18.92 -9.87
CA THR A 195 -0.80 -20.09 -9.90
C THR A 195 -0.36 -20.40 -11.33
N GLN A 196 -1.29 -20.40 -12.29
CA GLN A 196 -0.96 -20.57 -13.71
C GLN A 196 -0.02 -19.47 -14.22
N LYS A 197 -0.25 -18.21 -13.84
CA LYS A 197 0.65 -17.11 -14.16
C LYS A 197 2.05 -17.29 -13.59
N LEU A 198 2.18 -17.81 -12.38
CA LEU A 198 3.46 -18.11 -11.76
C LEU A 198 4.14 -19.32 -12.41
N ALA A 199 3.38 -20.36 -12.71
CA ALA A 199 3.90 -21.55 -13.38
C ALA A 199 4.34 -21.24 -14.82
N SER A 200 3.56 -20.45 -15.55
CA SER A 200 3.89 -19.99 -16.89
C SER A 200 4.80 -18.75 -16.91
N TYR A 201 5.57 -18.55 -15.87
CA TYR A 201 6.49 -17.41 -15.68
C TYR A 201 7.41 -17.16 -16.89
N LYS A 202 7.90 -18.21 -17.56
CA LYS A 202 8.73 -18.10 -18.77
C LYS A 202 7.97 -17.53 -19.97
N THR A 203 6.66 -17.72 -20.02
CA THR A 203 5.81 -17.31 -21.12
C THR A 203 4.89 -16.14 -20.77
N HIS A 204 4.62 -15.92 -19.48
CA HIS A 204 3.71 -14.87 -19.03
C HIS A 204 4.48 -13.61 -18.68
N ILE A 205 4.21 -12.56 -19.43
CA ILE A 205 4.79 -11.23 -19.23
C ILE A 205 3.97 -10.48 -18.19
N PRO A 206 4.57 -9.97 -17.09
CA PRO A 206 3.87 -9.02 -16.23
C PRO A 206 3.52 -7.78 -17.04
N SER A 207 2.22 -7.52 -17.21
CA SER A 207 1.78 -6.30 -17.89
C SER A 207 1.95 -5.10 -16.96
N ALA A 208 2.74 -4.12 -17.41
CA ALA A 208 2.88 -2.84 -16.76
C ALA A 208 2.30 -1.73 -17.63
N VAL A 209 1.52 -0.86 -17.03
CA VAL A 209 1.09 0.40 -17.64
C VAL A 209 1.93 1.51 -17.01
N PHE A 210 2.84 2.07 -17.79
CA PHE A 210 3.61 3.23 -17.37
C PHE A 210 2.72 4.47 -17.35
N GLY A 211 2.74 5.20 -16.27
CA GLY A 211 1.84 6.32 -16.02
C GLY A 211 0.59 5.89 -15.23
N SER A 212 -0.59 6.20 -15.73
CA SER A 212 -1.86 5.93 -15.05
C SER A 212 -2.65 4.82 -15.72
N LYS A 213 -2.87 3.70 -14.99
CA LYS A 213 -3.74 2.61 -15.43
C LYS A 213 -5.19 3.06 -15.61
N LYS A 214 -5.66 4.02 -14.80
CA LYS A 214 -6.99 4.62 -14.89
C LYS A 214 -7.09 5.42 -16.18
N LEU A 215 -6.14 6.30 -16.46
CA LEU A 215 -6.07 7.11 -17.67
C LEU A 215 -5.93 6.24 -18.92
N PHE A 216 -5.16 5.13 -18.85
CA PHE A 216 -5.06 4.16 -19.95
C PHE A 216 -6.41 3.54 -20.32
N ARG A 217 -7.27 3.27 -19.33
CA ARG A 217 -8.62 2.75 -19.57
C ARG A 217 -9.57 3.81 -20.08
N PHE A 218 -9.41 5.05 -19.68
CA PHE A 218 -10.28 6.16 -20.04
C PHE A 218 -10.37 6.40 -21.53
N ARG A 219 -9.37 6.02 -22.33
CA ARG A 219 -9.40 6.10 -23.80
C ARG A 219 -10.57 5.36 -24.46
N PHE A 220 -11.17 4.37 -23.74
CA PHE A 220 -12.27 3.57 -24.23
C PHE A 220 -13.61 3.88 -23.55
N ILE A 221 -13.62 4.70 -22.51
CA ILE A 221 -14.77 4.87 -21.62
C ILE A 221 -15.27 6.31 -21.65
N ILE A 222 -14.36 7.29 -21.76
CA ILE A 222 -14.72 8.70 -21.73
C ILE A 222 -14.96 9.18 -23.16
N ASP A 223 -16.17 9.63 -23.47
CA ASP A 223 -16.58 10.07 -24.80
C ASP A 223 -15.66 11.13 -25.40
N GLU A 224 -15.17 12.06 -24.58
CA GLU A 224 -14.21 13.08 -25.01
C GLU A 224 -12.91 12.45 -25.54
N PHE A 225 -12.40 11.41 -24.91
CA PHE A 225 -11.17 10.72 -25.34
C PHE A 225 -11.38 9.73 -26.46
N VAL A 226 -12.61 9.22 -26.59
CA VAL A 226 -13.01 8.39 -27.73
C VAL A 226 -13.09 9.25 -28.99
N ARG A 227 -13.69 10.44 -28.90
CA ARG A 227 -13.82 11.39 -30.03
C ARG A 227 -12.51 12.11 -30.35
N ASN A 228 -11.73 12.48 -29.33
CA ASN A 228 -10.45 13.17 -29.47
C ASN A 228 -9.31 12.35 -28.85
N HIS A 229 -8.83 11.37 -29.60
CA HIS A 229 -7.76 10.49 -29.16
C HIS A 229 -6.43 11.20 -28.93
N ASP A 230 -6.15 12.31 -29.61
CA ASP A 230 -4.91 13.06 -29.46
C ASP A 230 -4.85 13.79 -28.13
N LYS A 231 -5.97 14.33 -27.65
CA LYS A 231 -6.07 14.87 -26.30
C LYS A 231 -5.69 13.83 -25.23
N TRP A 232 -6.22 12.60 -25.39
CA TRP A 232 -5.83 11.50 -24.51
C TRP A 232 -4.35 11.16 -24.63
N LYS A 233 -3.78 11.10 -25.84
CA LYS A 233 -2.34 10.82 -26.05
C LYS A 233 -1.45 11.83 -25.32
N ILE A 234 -1.76 13.11 -25.39
CA ILE A 234 -1.01 14.17 -24.70
C ILE A 234 -1.01 13.93 -23.19
N LEU A 235 -2.20 13.75 -22.60
CA LEU A 235 -2.34 13.50 -21.16
C LEU A 235 -1.64 12.21 -20.73
N PHE A 236 -1.79 11.14 -21.52
CA PHE A 236 -1.14 9.86 -21.22
C PHE A 236 0.37 9.94 -21.38
N SER A 237 0.88 10.68 -22.37
CA SER A 237 2.32 10.94 -22.54
C SER A 237 2.89 11.69 -21.34
N ARG A 238 2.22 12.75 -20.90
CA ARG A 238 2.61 13.48 -19.67
C ARG A 238 2.62 12.57 -18.44
N ALA A 239 1.56 11.77 -18.23
CA ALA A 239 1.47 10.87 -17.08
C ALA A 239 2.58 9.79 -17.04
N ARG A 240 2.99 9.25 -18.20
CA ARG A 240 4.04 8.22 -18.25
C ARG A 240 5.47 8.77 -18.26
N ASN A 241 5.63 10.06 -18.53
CA ASN A 241 6.92 10.76 -18.51
C ASN A 241 7.03 11.72 -17.31
N LYS A 242 6.27 11.48 -16.25
CA LYS A 242 6.15 12.40 -15.12
C LYS A 242 7.41 12.49 -14.26
N GLN A 243 8.20 11.44 -14.17
CA GLN A 243 9.25 11.32 -13.16
C GLN A 243 10.57 10.81 -13.74
N LEU A 244 11.66 11.44 -13.33
CA LEU A 244 13.03 10.96 -13.48
C LEU A 244 13.55 10.55 -12.12
N ILE A 245 14.26 9.41 -12.04
CA ILE A 245 14.96 8.95 -10.84
C ILE A 245 16.40 8.62 -11.23
N LEU A 246 17.35 9.14 -10.45
CA LEU A 246 18.76 8.75 -10.53
C LEU A 246 19.21 8.13 -9.21
N SER A 247 19.65 6.89 -9.27
CA SER A 247 20.14 6.15 -8.10
C SER A 247 21.42 6.75 -7.55
N GLY A 248 21.58 6.75 -6.23
CA GLY A 248 22.80 7.20 -5.60
C GLY A 248 23.99 6.26 -5.82
N ARG A 249 25.20 6.81 -5.73
CA ARG A 249 26.46 6.08 -5.81
C ARG A 249 27.40 6.49 -4.68
N LYS A 250 27.93 5.50 -3.96
CA LYS A 250 28.84 5.73 -2.83
C LYS A 250 30.12 6.47 -3.22
N ASP A 251 30.66 6.15 -4.39
CA ASP A 251 31.90 6.67 -4.94
C ASP A 251 31.80 8.09 -5.52
N ALA A 252 30.58 8.59 -5.74
CA ALA A 252 30.36 9.94 -6.23
C ALA A 252 30.62 11.00 -5.14
N LYS A 253 31.20 12.14 -5.49
CA LYS A 253 31.52 13.24 -4.57
C LYS A 253 30.34 13.67 -3.73
N TYR A 254 29.19 13.88 -4.35
CA TYR A 254 27.93 14.26 -3.68
C TYR A 254 26.96 13.08 -3.51
N GLY A 255 27.46 11.83 -3.49
CA GLY A 255 26.60 10.64 -3.41
C GLY A 255 25.80 10.35 -4.68
N ASN A 256 25.95 11.16 -5.73
CA ASN A 256 25.31 11.06 -7.04
C ASN A 256 26.18 11.72 -8.10
N PHE A 257 26.23 11.16 -9.31
CA PHE A 257 27.00 11.75 -10.41
C PHE A 257 26.19 12.76 -11.25
N GLY A 258 24.87 12.62 -11.24
CA GLY A 258 23.98 13.49 -12.01
C GLY A 258 23.39 14.66 -11.21
N PHE A 259 23.49 14.61 -9.88
CA PHE A 259 22.98 15.66 -8.99
C PHE A 259 24.02 16.08 -7.96
N GLN A 260 24.10 17.39 -7.73
CA GLN A 260 24.91 18.03 -6.71
C GLN A 260 24.07 19.05 -5.98
N TYR A 261 23.88 18.86 -4.69
CA TYR A 261 23.17 19.82 -3.86
C TYR A 261 24.13 20.50 -2.91
N VAL A 262 24.09 21.82 -2.88
CA VAL A 262 24.89 22.68 -1.99
C VAL A 262 23.97 23.25 -0.93
N PRO A 263 23.97 22.68 0.29
CA PRO A 263 23.01 23.07 1.35
C PRO A 263 23.12 24.53 1.78
N GLU A 264 24.33 25.10 1.72
CA GLU A 264 24.63 26.49 2.15
C GLU A 264 23.95 27.52 1.26
N THR A 265 24.00 27.33 -0.05
CA THR A 265 23.37 28.22 -1.04
C THR A 265 22.00 27.74 -1.47
N GLN A 266 21.58 26.55 -1.01
CA GLN A 266 20.33 25.90 -1.41
C GLN A 266 20.21 25.67 -2.91
N GLU A 267 21.33 25.51 -3.59
CA GLU A 267 21.39 25.28 -5.02
C GLU A 267 21.46 23.80 -5.35
N LEU A 268 20.66 23.36 -6.30
CA LEU A 268 20.73 22.03 -6.85
C LEU A 268 21.20 22.09 -8.29
N TRP A 269 22.30 21.41 -8.56
CA TRP A 269 22.86 21.26 -9.90
C TRP A 269 22.52 19.89 -10.43
N MET A 270 22.04 19.83 -11.66
CA MET A 270 21.68 18.59 -12.35
C MET A 270 22.37 18.54 -13.71
N THR A 271 23.10 17.48 -13.98
CA THR A 271 23.65 17.19 -15.31
C THR A 271 22.61 16.41 -16.11
N THR A 272 22.16 16.92 -17.25
CA THR A 272 21.20 16.26 -18.15
C THR A 272 21.78 15.02 -18.82
N SER A 273 20.93 14.23 -19.46
CA SER A 273 21.36 13.06 -20.26
C SER A 273 22.32 13.42 -21.40
N SER A 274 22.22 14.66 -21.94
CA SER A 274 23.10 15.22 -22.99
C SER A 274 24.36 15.87 -22.46
N GLY A 275 24.56 15.92 -21.12
CA GLY A 275 25.73 16.53 -20.50
C GLY A 275 25.58 18.02 -20.12
N LYS A 276 24.48 18.68 -20.49
CA LYS A 276 24.21 20.08 -20.09
C LYS A 276 23.95 20.14 -18.58
N THR A 277 24.57 21.08 -17.87
CA THR A 277 24.32 21.30 -16.45
C THR A 277 23.22 22.32 -16.25
N LEU A 278 22.21 21.96 -15.46
CA LEU A 278 21.08 22.82 -15.06
C LEU A 278 21.26 23.21 -13.61
N LYS A 279 20.98 24.48 -13.29
CA LYS A 279 21.09 25.03 -11.93
C LYS A 279 19.72 25.45 -11.44
N PHE A 280 19.22 24.77 -10.39
CA PHE A 280 17.98 25.13 -9.68
C PHE A 280 18.34 26.01 -8.47
N PRO A 281 17.90 27.26 -8.44
CA PRO A 281 18.11 28.11 -7.29
C PRO A 281 17.10 27.81 -6.19
N ALA A 282 17.43 28.14 -4.95
CA ALA A 282 16.55 28.14 -3.78
C ALA A 282 15.76 26.84 -3.55
N VAL A 283 16.41 25.68 -3.77
CA VAL A 283 15.80 24.35 -3.51
C VAL A 283 15.83 24.07 -2.01
N THR A 284 14.68 24.15 -1.36
CA THR A 284 14.54 23.92 0.08
C THR A 284 13.65 22.72 0.37
N PHE A 285 13.95 22.03 1.46
CA PHE A 285 13.20 20.85 1.92
C PHE A 285 12.53 21.19 3.27
N PRO A 286 11.22 21.49 3.29
CA PRO A 286 10.50 21.90 4.52
C PRO A 286 10.67 20.90 5.66
N TYR A 287 10.81 19.63 5.31
CA TYR A 287 11.08 18.55 6.24
C TYR A 287 12.41 17.88 5.85
N GLY A 288 13.32 17.75 6.81
CA GLY A 288 14.56 17.01 6.63
C GLY A 288 15.71 17.78 5.99
N GLN A 289 15.65 19.12 5.91
CA GLN A 289 16.75 19.95 5.40
C GLN A 289 18.07 19.66 6.12
N GLU A 290 18.04 19.61 7.46
CA GLU A 290 19.23 19.35 8.28
C GLU A 290 19.77 17.94 8.07
N ILE A 291 18.86 16.96 7.92
CA ILE A 291 19.26 15.56 7.65
C ILE A 291 19.95 15.45 6.28
N ILE A 292 19.42 16.13 5.27
CA ILE A 292 20.05 16.15 3.92
C ILE A 292 21.43 16.81 4.02
N LYS A 293 21.54 17.93 4.73
CA LYS A 293 22.80 18.64 4.96
C LYS A 293 23.83 17.73 5.64
N GLU A 294 23.45 17.07 6.72
CA GLU A 294 24.30 16.14 7.47
C GLU A 294 24.80 14.99 6.57
N VAL A 295 23.89 14.36 5.80
CA VAL A 295 24.27 13.24 4.92
C VAL A 295 25.24 13.70 3.81
N ILE A 296 25.00 14.88 3.22
CA ILE A 296 25.89 15.44 2.19
C ILE A 296 27.24 15.79 2.79
N THR A 297 27.29 16.45 3.94
CA THR A 297 28.54 16.78 4.64
C THR A 297 29.33 15.52 4.98
N THR A 298 28.65 14.50 5.50
CA THR A 298 29.27 13.19 5.79
C THR A 298 29.86 12.56 4.52
N GLN A 299 29.13 12.64 3.37
CA GLN A 299 29.60 12.13 2.09
C GLN A 299 30.82 12.92 1.58
N LEU A 300 30.83 14.24 1.71
CA LEU A 300 31.95 15.07 1.26
C LEU A 300 33.22 14.81 2.09
N GLN A 301 33.08 14.66 3.40
CA GLN A 301 34.19 14.45 4.33
C GLN A 301 34.71 12.99 4.30
N CYS A 302 33.96 12.06 3.73
CA CYS A 302 34.34 10.65 3.68
C CYS A 302 35.62 10.45 2.84
N LYS A 303 36.70 10.01 3.48
CA LYS A 303 38.00 9.73 2.80
C LYS A 303 37.90 8.51 1.88
N ASN A 304 37.29 7.42 2.34
CA ASN A 304 37.11 6.19 1.53
C ASN A 304 35.63 6.02 1.09
N LYS A 305 35.26 6.80 0.08
CA LYS A 305 33.88 6.81 -0.44
C LYS A 305 33.41 5.45 -0.96
N LYS A 306 34.30 4.63 -1.56
CA LYS A 306 33.93 3.29 -2.06
C LYS A 306 33.40 2.37 -0.96
N LYS A 307 34.01 2.41 0.23
CA LYS A 307 33.58 1.58 1.38
C LYS A 307 32.49 2.25 2.22
N HIS A 308 32.69 3.50 2.60
CA HIS A 308 31.90 4.18 3.63
C HIS A 308 31.02 5.32 3.11
N GLY A 309 31.07 5.60 1.81
CA GLY A 309 30.26 6.66 1.21
C GLY A 309 28.76 6.41 1.34
N LYS A 310 28.00 7.51 1.37
CA LYS A 310 26.54 7.52 1.45
C LYS A 310 25.96 7.73 0.05
N PRO A 311 25.24 6.74 -0.53
CA PRO A 311 24.58 6.95 -1.81
C PRO A 311 23.35 7.83 -1.60
N ILE A 312 23.22 8.90 -2.38
CA ILE A 312 22.10 9.83 -2.34
C ILE A 312 21.35 9.72 -3.67
N ALA A 313 20.13 9.23 -3.65
CA ALA A 313 19.32 9.14 -4.86
C ALA A 313 18.44 10.40 -4.99
N TRP A 314 18.26 10.83 -6.22
CA TRP A 314 17.48 12.03 -6.55
C TRP A 314 16.38 11.69 -7.54
N SER A 315 15.26 12.40 -7.40
CA SER A 315 14.15 12.30 -8.34
C SER A 315 13.58 13.68 -8.62
N VAL A 316 13.20 13.93 -9.87
CA VAL A 316 12.46 15.12 -10.28
C VAL A 316 11.10 14.68 -10.79
N GLU A 317 10.03 15.26 -10.25
CA GLU A 317 8.65 15.04 -10.73
C GLU A 317 8.12 16.30 -11.40
N ASP A 318 7.60 16.13 -12.61
CA ASP A 318 6.88 17.17 -13.36
C ASP A 318 5.39 17.14 -13.04
N HIS A 319 4.86 18.21 -12.47
CA HIS A 319 3.46 18.40 -12.12
C HIS A 319 2.71 19.36 -13.10
N GLY A 320 3.31 19.63 -14.26
CA GLY A 320 2.76 20.54 -15.27
C GLY A 320 3.27 21.95 -15.09
N GLU A 321 2.85 22.67 -14.07
CA GLU A 321 3.24 24.07 -13.79
C GLU A 321 4.53 24.16 -12.95
N TYR A 322 4.86 23.12 -12.19
CA TYR A 322 5.99 23.12 -11.28
C TYR A 322 6.66 21.74 -11.21
N TYR A 323 7.89 21.75 -10.75
CA TYR A 323 8.65 20.55 -10.40
C TYR A 323 8.68 20.34 -8.88
N ILE A 324 8.76 19.07 -8.46
CA ILE A 324 9.13 18.68 -7.09
C ILE A 324 10.37 17.82 -7.18
N VAL A 325 11.40 18.23 -6.46
CA VAL A 325 12.62 17.44 -6.29
C VAL A 325 12.50 16.59 -5.04
N LYS A 326 12.96 15.34 -5.13
CA LYS A 326 13.02 14.42 -3.98
C LYS A 326 14.44 14.00 -3.76
N CYS A 327 14.89 14.08 -2.52
CA CYS A 327 16.16 13.55 -2.05
C CYS A 327 15.88 12.27 -1.25
N LEU A 328 16.51 11.16 -1.65
CA LEU A 328 16.35 9.87 -0.96
C LEU A 328 17.70 9.51 -0.32
N VAL A 329 17.69 9.41 1.00
CA VAL A 329 18.88 9.12 1.80
C VAL A 329 18.63 7.96 2.76
N ASP A 330 19.70 7.26 3.11
CA ASP A 330 19.67 6.30 4.20
C ASP A 330 19.85 7.03 5.53
N VAL A 331 18.82 7.01 6.34
CA VAL A 331 18.83 7.56 7.69
C VAL A 331 18.96 6.39 8.67
N PRO A 332 19.82 6.48 9.71
CA PRO A 332 19.84 5.47 10.75
C PRO A 332 18.43 5.30 11.31
N GLU A 333 18.06 4.08 11.61
CA GLU A 333 16.81 3.85 12.36
C GLU A 333 17.03 4.45 13.73
N ASN A 334 16.13 5.33 14.17
CA ASN A 334 16.12 5.77 15.54
C ASN A 334 15.87 4.52 16.39
N SER A 335 16.91 4.07 17.07
CA SER A 335 16.88 2.90 17.97
C SER A 335 16.06 3.13 19.25
N HIS A 336 15.40 4.27 19.35
CA HIS A 336 14.60 4.67 20.51
C HIS A 336 13.13 4.23 20.42
N THR A 337 12.89 3.01 19.93
CA THR A 337 11.57 2.42 20.12
C THR A 337 11.53 1.80 21.50
N ASN A 338 10.90 2.49 22.45
CA ASN A 338 10.74 1.96 23.80
C ASN A 338 9.58 0.94 23.79
N TYR A 339 9.90 -0.34 23.94
CA TYR A 339 8.94 -1.43 24.15
C TYR A 339 8.84 -1.84 25.62
N SER A 340 9.65 -1.25 26.51
CA SER A 340 9.67 -1.60 27.92
C SER A 340 8.48 -0.98 28.63
N THR A 341 7.72 -1.79 29.34
CA THR A 341 6.64 -1.36 30.23
C THR A 341 7.10 -1.16 31.66
N SER A 342 8.42 -1.14 31.91
CA SER A 342 9.00 -0.97 33.25
C SER A 342 8.53 0.29 33.96
N ASP A 343 8.28 1.37 33.21
CA ASP A 343 7.82 2.66 33.74
C ASP A 343 6.32 2.89 33.48
N GLY A 344 5.62 1.86 33.04
CA GLY A 344 4.21 1.90 32.65
C GLY A 344 4.03 2.06 31.14
N ALA A 345 2.85 2.51 30.71
CA ALA A 345 2.49 2.62 29.31
C ALA A 345 1.49 3.76 29.07
N ILE A 346 1.40 4.20 27.81
CA ILE A 346 0.30 5.02 27.30
C ILE A 346 -0.67 4.07 26.58
N GLY A 347 -1.78 3.74 27.24
CA GLY A 347 -2.87 2.98 26.61
C GLY A 347 -3.67 3.88 25.65
N VAL A 348 -3.94 3.41 24.44
CA VAL A 348 -4.70 4.17 23.44
C VAL A 348 -5.87 3.33 22.91
N ASP A 349 -7.07 3.90 22.99
CA ASP A 349 -8.30 3.40 22.37
C ASP A 349 -8.62 4.25 21.12
N CYS A 350 -8.70 3.58 19.97
CA CYS A 350 -8.90 4.23 18.67
C CYS A 350 -10.39 4.27 18.32
N ASN A 351 -11.00 5.44 18.44
CA ASN A 351 -12.38 5.70 18.05
C ASN A 351 -12.48 6.46 16.70
N LEU A 352 -13.69 6.57 16.17
CA LEU A 352 -13.93 7.18 14.86
C LEU A 352 -13.61 8.70 14.83
N GLU A 353 -13.83 9.38 15.96
CA GLU A 353 -13.75 10.85 16.08
C GLU A 353 -12.72 11.32 17.12
N HIS A 354 -12.01 10.41 17.77
CA HIS A 354 -10.98 10.72 18.74
C HIS A 354 -10.08 9.53 19.04
N PHE A 355 -8.88 9.80 19.52
CA PHE A 355 -8.03 8.82 20.16
C PHE A 355 -8.03 9.09 21.66
N ALA A 356 -8.67 8.22 22.43
CA ALA A 356 -8.61 8.30 23.88
C ALA A 356 -7.31 7.67 24.37
N TRP A 357 -6.57 8.37 25.23
CA TRP A 357 -5.32 7.87 25.80
C TRP A 357 -5.34 7.96 27.32
N ALA A 358 -4.66 7.03 27.97
CA ALA A 358 -4.43 7.04 29.41
C ALA A 358 -2.96 6.70 29.71
N ASN A 359 -2.36 7.50 30.58
CA ASN A 359 -1.03 7.26 31.11
C ASN A 359 -1.15 6.45 32.40
N VAL A 360 -0.50 5.29 32.45
CA VAL A 360 -0.48 4.41 33.63
C VAL A 360 0.94 4.08 34.05
N THR A 361 1.13 3.85 35.35
CA THR A 361 2.40 3.34 35.89
C THR A 361 2.52 1.83 35.63
N LYS A 362 3.69 1.24 35.95
CA LYS A 362 3.92 -0.20 35.84
C LYS A 362 2.93 -1.02 36.69
N ASP A 363 2.47 -0.45 37.81
CA ASP A 363 1.53 -1.10 38.73
C ASP A 363 0.06 -0.83 38.37
N GLY A 364 -0.20 -0.22 37.20
CA GLY A 364 -1.53 0.09 36.70
C GLY A 364 -2.16 1.35 37.28
N ASN A 365 -1.45 2.13 38.08
CA ASN A 365 -1.99 3.37 38.67
C ASN A 365 -2.15 4.45 37.58
N TYR A 366 -3.31 5.07 37.57
CA TYR A 366 -3.66 6.16 36.65
C TYR A 366 -2.88 7.44 36.99
N LYS A 367 -2.33 8.09 35.93
CA LYS A 367 -1.59 9.35 36.01
C LYS A 367 -2.22 10.50 35.21
N GLY A 368 -3.10 10.20 34.28
CA GLY A 368 -3.75 11.19 33.46
C GLY A 368 -4.30 10.61 32.17
N SER A 369 -5.22 11.29 31.54
CA SER A 369 -5.82 10.88 30.26
C SER A 369 -6.25 12.07 29.42
N GLY A 370 -6.60 11.81 28.17
CA GLY A 370 -7.19 12.77 27.27
C GLY A 370 -7.87 12.08 26.10
N ALA A 371 -8.81 12.78 25.47
CA ALA A 371 -9.51 12.31 24.28
C ALA A 371 -9.73 13.49 23.32
N PRO A 372 -8.67 14.02 22.69
CA PRO A 372 -8.82 15.11 21.73
C PRO A 372 -9.71 14.67 20.57
N ARG A 373 -10.74 15.45 20.29
CA ARG A 373 -11.68 15.16 19.21
C ARG A 373 -11.21 15.73 17.88
N PHE A 374 -11.47 14.99 16.81
CA PHE A 374 -11.28 15.43 15.42
C PHE A 374 -12.51 15.06 14.58
N SER A 375 -12.78 15.80 13.51
CA SER A 375 -13.91 15.50 12.63
C SER A 375 -13.43 14.98 11.29
N ILE A 376 -13.96 13.82 10.89
CA ILE A 376 -13.73 13.20 9.57
C ILE A 376 -14.97 13.25 8.67
N LEU A 377 -16.11 13.73 9.19
CA LEU A 377 -17.35 13.83 8.44
C LEU A 377 -17.21 14.80 7.25
N GLY A 378 -17.69 14.38 6.09
CA GLY A 378 -17.64 15.19 4.86
C GLY A 378 -16.25 15.40 4.27
N LYS A 379 -15.23 14.72 4.76
CA LYS A 379 -13.85 14.85 4.28
C LYS A 379 -13.48 13.76 3.28
N SER A 380 -12.62 14.11 2.33
CA SER A 380 -12.05 13.14 1.38
C SER A 380 -11.08 12.18 2.09
N THR A 381 -10.87 11.00 1.52
CA THR A 381 -9.95 9.99 2.07
C THR A 381 -8.55 10.57 2.37
N GLY A 382 -8.02 11.42 1.48
CA GLY A 382 -6.71 12.06 1.71
C GLY A 382 -6.70 13.05 2.87
N GLN A 383 -7.79 13.78 3.11
CA GLN A 383 -7.94 14.67 4.27
C GLN A 383 -8.07 13.86 5.56
N ILE A 384 -8.86 12.77 5.54
CA ILE A 384 -9.01 11.86 6.68
C ILE A 384 -7.65 11.27 7.06
N THR A 385 -6.90 10.76 6.09
CA THR A 385 -5.55 10.23 6.33
C THR A 385 -4.65 11.26 7.01
N LYS A 386 -4.63 12.50 6.52
CA LYS A 386 -3.82 13.56 7.12
C LYS A 386 -4.22 13.92 8.54
N ILE A 387 -5.51 13.91 8.84
CA ILE A 387 -6.03 14.17 10.19
C ILE A 387 -5.56 13.05 11.14
N ILE A 388 -5.75 11.79 10.73
CA ILE A 388 -5.33 10.62 11.52
C ILE A 388 -3.81 10.61 11.72
N GLU A 389 -3.03 10.92 10.68
CA GLU A 389 -1.57 11.04 10.77
C GLU A 389 -1.15 12.11 11.76
N ALA A 390 -1.79 13.28 11.76
CA ALA A 390 -1.47 14.36 12.68
C ALA A 390 -1.78 13.99 14.14
N GLU A 391 -2.91 13.32 14.40
CA GLU A 391 -3.25 12.85 15.74
C GLU A 391 -2.33 11.70 16.21
N ALA A 392 -1.90 10.83 15.30
CA ALA A 392 -0.93 9.80 15.61
C ALA A 392 0.44 10.40 16.01
N VAL A 393 0.90 11.46 15.33
CA VAL A 393 2.12 12.18 15.70
C VAL A 393 1.99 12.77 17.11
N ARG A 394 0.87 13.40 17.44
CA ARG A 394 0.63 13.93 18.80
C ARG A 394 0.71 12.86 19.89
N LEU A 395 0.18 11.65 19.60
CA LEU A 395 0.30 10.53 20.54
C LEU A 395 1.75 10.06 20.70
N VAL A 396 2.52 10.04 19.63
CA VAL A 396 3.95 9.70 19.67
C VAL A 396 4.71 10.74 20.47
N ASP A 397 4.49 12.03 20.22
CA ASP A 397 5.10 13.13 20.98
C ASP A 397 4.76 13.04 22.49
N LEU A 398 3.52 12.66 22.81
CA LEU A 398 3.09 12.43 24.19
C LEU A 398 3.84 11.26 24.82
N ALA A 399 3.95 10.14 24.11
CA ALA A 399 4.64 8.94 24.59
C ALA A 399 6.14 9.21 24.77
N GLU A 400 6.75 10.00 23.89
CA GLU A 400 8.15 10.43 23.99
C GLU A 400 8.37 11.30 25.21
N ARG A 401 7.50 12.28 25.49
CA ARG A 401 7.58 13.11 26.72
C ARG A 401 7.57 12.30 28.00
N TYR A 402 6.80 11.22 28.04
CA TYR A 402 6.72 10.34 29.21
C TYR A 402 7.72 9.18 29.16
N ASN A 403 8.49 9.07 28.08
CA ASN A 403 9.40 7.93 27.79
C ASN A 403 8.72 6.57 27.99
N LYS A 404 7.47 6.44 27.51
CA LYS A 404 6.65 5.25 27.69
C LYS A 404 6.23 4.65 26.36
N PRO A 405 6.07 3.31 26.25
CA PRO A 405 5.53 2.67 25.06
C PRO A 405 4.05 3.00 24.89
N ILE A 406 3.59 3.02 23.64
CA ILE A 406 2.18 3.10 23.29
C ILE A 406 1.64 1.67 23.20
N VAL A 407 0.55 1.40 23.91
CA VAL A 407 -0.20 0.15 23.87
C VAL A 407 -1.56 0.38 23.24
N ILE A 408 -1.84 -0.32 22.16
CA ILE A 408 -3.10 -0.23 21.42
C ILE A 408 -3.80 -1.59 21.50
N GLU A 409 -5.13 -1.58 21.62
CA GLU A 409 -5.90 -2.82 21.56
C GLU A 409 -5.82 -3.48 20.17
N LYS A 410 -5.79 -4.79 20.14
CA LYS A 410 -5.85 -5.56 18.89
C LYS A 410 -7.29 -5.66 18.40
N LEU A 411 -7.77 -4.65 17.70
CA LEU A 411 -9.10 -4.64 17.12
C LEU A 411 -9.25 -5.70 16.01
N ASP A 412 -10.16 -6.65 16.21
CA ASP A 412 -10.64 -7.50 15.12
C ASP A 412 -11.90 -6.88 14.47
N THR A 413 -11.67 -5.96 13.54
CA THR A 413 -12.74 -5.28 12.78
C THR A 413 -13.37 -6.16 11.70
N THR A 414 -12.94 -7.42 11.55
CA THR A 414 -13.46 -8.31 10.50
C THR A 414 -14.93 -8.67 10.67
N GLN A 415 -15.50 -8.47 11.85
CA GLN A 415 -16.91 -8.68 12.17
C GLN A 415 -17.70 -7.38 12.37
N SER A 416 -17.06 -6.23 12.24
CA SER A 416 -17.73 -4.94 12.37
C SER A 416 -18.73 -4.74 11.23
N LYS A 417 -20.00 -4.54 11.59
CA LYS A 417 -21.06 -4.21 10.62
C LYS A 417 -21.02 -2.75 10.16
N THR A 418 -20.16 -1.94 10.75
CA THR A 418 -20.06 -0.51 10.47
C THR A 418 -19.52 -0.25 9.05
N GLY A 419 -18.69 -1.15 8.52
CA GLY A 419 -18.18 -1.08 7.15
C GLY A 419 -19.25 -1.25 6.06
N ASP A 420 -20.35 -1.95 6.36
CA ASP A 420 -21.46 -2.17 5.41
C ASP A 420 -22.42 -0.98 5.34
N ARG A 421 -22.51 -0.14 6.38
CA ARG A 421 -23.42 1.03 6.44
C ARG A 421 -22.83 2.29 5.80
N TYR A 422 -21.51 2.45 5.80
CA TYR A 422 -20.84 3.67 5.29
C TYR A 422 -20.10 3.44 3.98
N GLY A 423 -20.39 2.33 3.28
CA GLY A 423 -19.99 2.15 1.91
C GLY A 423 -18.49 2.33 1.68
N ASN A 424 -17.65 1.62 2.41
CA ASN A 424 -16.28 1.37 1.96
C ASN A 424 -16.32 0.59 0.65
N LYS A 425 -16.59 1.34 -0.42
CA LYS A 425 -16.53 0.89 -1.81
C LYS A 425 -15.08 0.76 -2.27
#